data_9dd42e96393092591a9123fea52d63fd
#
_entry.id   9dd42e96393092591a9123fea52d63fd
#
_cell.length_a   1.000
_cell.length_b   1.000
_cell.length_c   1.000
_cell.angle_alpha   90.00
_cell.angle_beta   90.00
_cell.angle_gamma   90.00
#
_symmetry.space_group_name_H-M   'P 1'
#
loop_
_entity.id
_entity.type
_entity.pdbx_description
1 polymer ?
#
loop_
_entity_poly.entity_id
_entity_poly.type
_entity_poly.pdbx_seq_one_letter_code
_entity_poly.pdbx_strand_id
1 'polypeptide(L)'
;MEESQRQEAVVKIQAERSFLGHPRGIGVLSFRYMTNSFANYGMMAVLVYYLYAAVPGGLGLGKTDAAQLMSLFNALVILFSAVGSYMADRVFGIRGALRLNALVLPVAYIVLSIPGLGIPGYALSMGLLLFGSMISGRALDSLTGKMY
;
A
#
# COMPACT_ATOMS: atom_id res chain seq x y z
N MET A 1 -12.77 21.74 -28.42
CA MET A 1 -13.19 22.45 -27.19
C MET A 1 -12.74 21.73 -25.91
N GLU A 2 -12.97 20.43 -25.79
CA GLU A 2 -12.58 19.66 -24.59
C GLU A 2 -11.07 19.52 -24.39
N GLU A 3 -10.32 19.42 -25.46
CA GLU A 3 -8.86 19.26 -25.45
C GLU A 3 -8.14 20.57 -25.06
N SER A 4 -8.65 21.72 -25.51
CA SER A 4 -8.12 23.03 -25.09
C SER A 4 -8.39 23.30 -23.62
N GLN A 5 -9.55 22.94 -23.12
CA GLN A 5 -9.88 23.08 -21.70
C GLN A 5 -9.03 22.16 -20.81
N ARG A 6 -8.69 20.98 -21.29
CA ARG A 6 -7.75 20.07 -20.59
C ARG A 6 -6.34 20.62 -20.57
N GLN A 7 -5.87 21.19 -21.67
CA GLN A 7 -4.55 21.82 -21.74
C GLN A 7 -4.46 23.05 -20.84
N GLU A 8 -5.48 23.89 -20.80
CA GLU A 8 -5.54 25.05 -19.89
C GLU A 8 -5.54 24.62 -18.40
N ALA A 9 -6.27 23.53 -18.06
CA ALA A 9 -6.27 22.99 -16.71
C ALA A 9 -4.90 22.43 -16.30
N VAL A 10 -4.19 21.75 -17.20
CA VAL A 10 -2.83 21.24 -16.97
C VAL A 10 -1.84 22.40 -16.80
N VAL A 11 -1.92 23.43 -17.65
CA VAL A 11 -1.07 24.62 -17.54
C VAL A 11 -1.33 25.38 -16.23
N LYS A 12 -2.60 25.49 -15.79
CA LYS A 12 -2.95 26.06 -14.49
C LYS A 12 -2.38 25.28 -13.31
N ILE A 13 -2.48 23.95 -13.35
CA ILE A 13 -1.92 23.09 -12.31
C ILE A 13 -0.39 23.19 -12.25
N GLN A 14 0.27 23.30 -13.41
CA GLN A 14 1.72 23.48 -13.49
C GLN A 14 2.17 24.89 -13.07
N ALA A 15 1.35 25.91 -13.28
CA ALA A 15 1.64 27.27 -12.87
C ALA A 15 1.48 27.50 -11.36
N GLU A 16 0.65 26.74 -10.67
CA GLU A 16 0.49 26.78 -9.20
C GLU A 16 1.65 26.05 -8.47
N ARG A 17 2.87 26.53 -8.63
CA ARG A 17 4.07 26.04 -7.93
C ARG A 17 4.13 26.58 -6.50
N SER A 18 3.46 25.95 -5.56
CA SER A 18 3.41 26.42 -4.17
C SER A 18 4.11 25.50 -3.16
N PHE A 19 4.52 24.28 -3.56
CA PHE A 19 5.24 23.36 -2.68
C PHE A 19 6.66 23.17 -3.21
N LEU A 20 7.65 23.89 -2.64
CA LEU A 20 9.07 23.81 -3.03
C LEU A 20 9.31 23.93 -4.56
N GLY A 21 8.52 24.72 -5.24
CA GLY A 21 8.59 24.87 -6.70
C GLY A 21 7.84 23.79 -7.51
N HIS A 22 7.09 22.92 -6.85
CA HIS A 22 6.28 21.85 -7.46
C HIS A 22 4.77 22.10 -7.30
N PRO A 23 3.91 21.47 -8.13
CA PRO A 23 2.47 21.52 -7.95
C PRO A 23 2.04 21.05 -6.55
N ARG A 24 1.03 21.70 -5.95
CA ARG A 24 0.52 21.38 -4.60
C ARG A 24 0.17 19.89 -4.41
N GLY A 25 -0.33 19.26 -5.47
CA GLY A 25 -0.66 17.82 -5.45
C GLY A 25 0.50 16.90 -5.10
N ILE A 26 1.73 17.30 -5.46
CA ILE A 26 2.94 16.51 -5.16
C ILE A 26 3.20 16.46 -3.66
N GLY A 27 2.99 17.58 -2.94
CA GLY A 27 3.14 17.60 -1.48
C GLY A 27 2.21 16.59 -0.79
N VAL A 28 0.95 16.54 -1.22
CA VAL A 28 -0.04 15.60 -0.69
C VAL A 28 0.34 14.15 -1.01
N LEU A 29 0.78 13.88 -2.25
CA LEU A 29 1.22 12.55 -2.66
C LEU A 29 2.48 12.10 -1.91
N SER A 30 3.45 12.99 -1.74
CA SER A 30 4.69 12.70 -0.99
C SER A 30 4.38 12.39 0.47
N PHE A 31 3.51 13.15 1.12
CA PHE A 31 3.07 12.89 2.48
C PHE A 31 2.37 11.53 2.61
N ARG A 32 1.48 11.23 1.67
CA ARG A 32 0.80 9.94 1.61
C ARG A 32 1.79 8.78 1.41
N TYR A 33 2.76 8.97 0.50
CA TYR A 33 3.78 7.95 0.24
C TYR A 33 4.65 7.70 1.48
N MET A 34 5.07 8.76 2.15
CA MET A 34 5.83 8.68 3.40
C MET A 34 5.04 7.94 4.50
N THR A 35 3.77 8.31 4.70
CA THR A 35 2.91 7.67 5.71
C THR A 35 2.68 6.19 5.39
N ASN A 36 2.44 5.85 4.13
CA ASN A 36 2.25 4.47 3.70
C ASN A 36 3.54 3.64 3.89
N SER A 37 4.69 4.20 3.55
CA SER A 37 5.98 3.55 3.75
C SER A 37 6.28 3.34 5.23
N PHE A 38 6.05 4.36 6.05
CA PHE A 38 6.22 4.26 7.50
C PHE A 38 5.33 3.15 8.10
N ALA A 39 4.04 3.10 7.71
CA ALA A 39 3.12 2.07 8.18
C ALA A 39 3.57 0.67 7.74
N ASN A 40 4.01 0.51 6.50
CA ASN A 40 4.44 -0.76 5.95
C ASN A 40 5.73 -1.28 6.60
N TYR A 41 6.77 -0.47 6.67
CA TYR A 41 8.03 -0.87 7.31
C TYR A 41 7.90 -1.02 8.82
N GLY A 42 7.13 -0.17 9.48
CA GLY A 42 6.82 -0.29 10.91
C GLY A 42 6.06 -1.58 11.20
N MET A 43 5.06 -1.91 10.40
CA MET A 43 4.34 -3.16 10.51
C MET A 43 5.26 -4.38 10.32
N MET A 44 6.12 -4.36 9.30
CA MET A 44 7.06 -5.48 9.07
C MET A 44 7.99 -5.72 10.24
N ALA A 45 8.51 -4.66 10.87
CA ALA A 45 9.39 -4.77 12.03
C ALA A 45 8.68 -5.43 13.23
N VAL A 46 7.44 -5.04 13.50
CA VAL A 46 6.63 -5.62 14.58
C VAL A 46 6.17 -7.03 14.24
N LEU A 47 5.83 -7.28 12.97
CA LEU A 47 5.31 -8.57 12.51
C LEU A 47 6.33 -9.70 12.68
N VAL A 48 7.59 -9.45 12.35
CA VAL A 48 8.67 -10.43 12.58
C VAL A 48 8.71 -10.83 14.05
N TYR A 49 8.64 -9.84 14.95
CA TYR A 49 8.61 -10.11 16.39
C TYR A 49 7.38 -10.91 16.80
N TYR A 50 6.19 -10.55 16.30
CA TYR A 50 4.93 -11.24 16.57
C TYR A 50 4.95 -12.71 16.13
N LEU A 51 5.60 -13.03 15.02
CA LEU A 51 5.68 -14.39 14.51
C LEU A 51 6.45 -15.34 15.46
N TYR A 52 7.56 -14.90 16.06
CA TYR A 52 8.37 -15.76 16.93
C TYR A 52 8.16 -15.52 18.43
N ALA A 53 7.44 -14.48 18.84
CA ALA A 53 7.13 -14.26 20.26
C ALA A 53 6.25 -15.39 20.81
N ALA A 54 6.46 -15.73 22.09
CA ALA A 54 5.73 -16.80 22.74
C ALA A 54 4.22 -16.49 22.86
N VAL A 55 3.40 -17.52 22.77
CA VAL A 55 1.96 -17.44 23.04
C VAL A 55 1.75 -17.08 24.52
N PRO A 56 0.83 -16.14 24.88
CA PRO A 56 -0.22 -15.55 24.03
C PRO A 56 0.16 -14.26 23.29
N GLY A 57 1.37 -13.74 23.47
CA GLY A 57 1.80 -12.48 22.86
C GLY A 57 2.17 -12.56 21.38
N GLY A 58 2.38 -13.75 20.85
CA GLY A 58 2.74 -14.01 19.46
C GLY A 58 2.31 -15.39 19.01
N LEU A 59 2.80 -15.83 17.85
CA LEU A 59 2.47 -17.14 17.26
C LEU A 59 3.39 -18.27 17.73
N GLY A 60 4.49 -17.98 18.42
CA GLY A 60 5.43 -18.98 18.94
C GLY A 60 6.18 -19.77 17.86
N LEU A 61 6.31 -19.23 16.66
CA LEU A 61 7.01 -19.90 15.56
C LEU A 61 8.53 -19.88 15.77
N GLY A 62 9.22 -20.87 15.20
CA GLY A 62 10.67 -20.83 15.13
C GLY A 62 11.18 -19.60 14.37
N LYS A 63 12.34 -19.06 14.74
CA LYS A 63 12.92 -17.89 14.06
C LYS A 63 13.12 -18.13 12.56
N THR A 64 13.48 -19.35 12.18
CA THR A 64 13.65 -19.75 10.77
C THR A 64 12.32 -19.74 10.03
N ASP A 65 11.26 -20.29 10.63
CA ASP A 65 9.93 -20.34 10.04
C ASP A 65 9.33 -18.94 9.90
N ALA A 66 9.52 -18.08 10.90
CA ALA A 66 9.13 -16.68 10.85
C ALA A 66 9.84 -15.93 9.69
N ALA A 67 11.14 -16.14 9.53
CA ALA A 67 11.89 -15.55 8.43
C ALA A 67 11.44 -16.06 7.06
N GLN A 68 11.14 -17.37 6.94
CA GLN A 68 10.62 -17.95 5.70
C GLN A 68 9.24 -17.39 5.35
N LEU A 69 8.33 -17.25 6.31
CA LEU A 69 7.01 -16.65 6.09
C LEU A 69 7.12 -15.19 5.64
N MET A 70 8.02 -14.41 6.24
CA MET A 70 8.26 -13.03 5.81
C MET A 70 8.84 -12.96 4.40
N SER A 71 9.78 -13.84 4.06
CA SER A 71 10.34 -13.91 2.72
C SER A 71 9.29 -14.31 1.69
N LEU A 72 8.45 -15.28 2.02
CA LEU A 72 7.33 -15.71 1.18
C LEU A 72 6.35 -14.56 0.95
N PHE A 73 5.98 -13.83 2.00
CA PHE A 73 5.09 -12.67 1.90
C PHE A 73 5.67 -11.61 0.95
N ASN A 74 6.95 -11.24 1.12
CA ASN A 74 7.61 -10.28 0.24
C ASN A 74 7.67 -10.75 -1.21
N ALA A 75 7.97 -12.02 -1.44
CA ALA A 75 7.98 -12.60 -2.79
C ALA A 75 6.59 -12.55 -3.43
N LEU A 76 5.54 -12.86 -2.68
CA LEU A 76 4.15 -12.76 -3.15
C LEU A 76 3.74 -11.31 -3.45
N VAL A 77 4.14 -10.33 -2.62
CA VAL A 77 3.90 -8.91 -2.90
C VAL A 77 4.49 -8.51 -4.25
N ILE A 78 5.74 -8.89 -4.52
CA ILE A 78 6.42 -8.58 -5.78
C ILE A 78 5.70 -9.26 -6.95
N LEU A 79 5.43 -10.56 -6.83
CA LEU A 79 4.78 -11.34 -7.88
C LEU A 79 3.39 -10.79 -8.23
N PHE A 80 2.58 -10.53 -7.21
CA PHE A 80 1.23 -10.04 -7.41
C PHE A 80 1.17 -8.55 -7.77
N SER A 81 2.19 -7.76 -7.50
CA SER A 81 2.22 -6.35 -7.88
C SER A 81 2.11 -6.13 -9.40
N ALA A 82 2.69 -7.04 -10.18
CA ALA A 82 2.58 -7.01 -11.64
C ALA A 82 1.14 -7.25 -12.12
N VAL A 83 0.47 -8.26 -11.56
CA VAL A 83 -0.94 -8.59 -11.85
C VAL A 83 -1.86 -7.46 -11.36
N GLY A 84 -1.59 -6.95 -10.16
CA GLY A 84 -2.38 -5.89 -9.55
C GLY A 84 -2.34 -4.58 -10.32
N SER A 85 -1.19 -4.22 -10.91
CA SER A 85 -1.09 -3.03 -11.75
C SER A 85 -2.00 -3.13 -12.99
N TYR A 86 -2.05 -4.29 -13.62
CA TYR A 86 -2.96 -4.52 -14.74
C TYR A 86 -4.44 -4.40 -14.32
N MET A 87 -4.81 -4.99 -13.19
CA MET A 87 -6.18 -4.90 -12.65
C MET A 87 -6.53 -3.46 -12.23
N ALA A 88 -5.61 -2.74 -11.61
CA ALA A 88 -5.83 -1.36 -11.19
C ALA A 88 -6.10 -0.45 -12.40
N ASP A 89 -5.39 -0.64 -13.50
CA ASP A 89 -5.55 0.19 -14.69
C ASP A 89 -6.81 -0.14 -15.49
N ARG A 90 -7.14 -1.43 -15.60
CA ARG A 90 -8.23 -1.89 -16.49
C ARG A 90 -9.59 -2.01 -15.80
N VAL A 91 -9.62 -2.37 -14.50
CA VAL A 91 -10.87 -2.74 -13.82
C VAL A 91 -11.32 -1.61 -12.87
N PHE A 92 -10.44 -1.14 -12.00
CA PHE A 92 -10.82 -0.20 -10.94
C PHE A 92 -10.56 1.27 -11.29
N GLY A 93 -9.65 1.52 -12.22
CA GLY A 93 -9.11 2.85 -12.45
C GLY A 93 -8.28 3.35 -11.24
N ILE A 94 -7.39 4.30 -11.48
CA ILE A 94 -6.44 4.79 -10.46
C ILE A 94 -7.15 5.30 -9.18
N ARG A 95 -8.26 6.04 -9.35
CA ARG A 95 -9.01 6.60 -8.21
C ARG A 95 -9.74 5.51 -7.40
N GLY A 96 -10.31 4.51 -8.09
CA GLY A 96 -10.96 3.36 -7.45
C GLY A 96 -9.97 2.51 -6.69
N ALA A 97 -8.83 2.21 -7.29
CA ALA A 97 -7.73 1.48 -6.68
C ALA A 97 -7.24 2.13 -5.37
N LEU A 98 -7.06 3.44 -5.36
CA LEU A 98 -6.62 4.17 -4.18
C LEU A 98 -7.67 4.20 -3.05
N ARG A 99 -8.97 4.31 -3.40
CA ARG A 99 -10.06 4.25 -2.42
C ARG A 99 -10.17 2.85 -1.80
N LEU A 100 -10.12 1.82 -2.64
CA LEU A 100 -10.18 0.44 -2.18
C LEU A 100 -9.02 0.11 -1.25
N ASN A 101 -7.81 0.51 -1.62
CA ASN A 101 -6.63 0.33 -0.75
C ASN A 101 -6.76 1.07 0.58
N ALA A 102 -7.31 2.29 0.57
CA ALA A 102 -7.52 3.08 1.78
C ALA A 102 -8.52 2.43 2.77
N LEU A 103 -9.39 1.53 2.29
CA LEU A 103 -10.32 0.75 3.12
C LEU A 103 -9.71 -0.59 3.54
N VAL A 104 -9.05 -1.28 2.63
CA VAL A 104 -8.52 -2.64 2.85
C VAL A 104 -7.35 -2.63 3.84
N LEU A 105 -6.43 -1.67 3.74
CA LEU A 105 -5.27 -1.63 4.62
C LEU A 105 -5.62 -1.48 6.12
N PRO A 106 -6.47 -0.53 6.54
CA PRO A 106 -6.87 -0.44 7.94
C PRO A 106 -7.54 -1.71 8.45
N VAL A 107 -8.40 -2.34 7.63
CA VAL A 107 -9.05 -3.60 7.98
C VAL A 107 -8.03 -4.71 8.21
N ALA A 108 -7.03 -4.82 7.33
CA ALA A 108 -5.97 -5.80 7.49
C ALA A 108 -5.17 -5.61 8.80
N TYR A 109 -4.84 -4.36 9.14
CA TYR A 109 -4.15 -4.04 10.39
C TYR A 109 -5.02 -4.28 11.63
N ILE A 110 -6.31 -3.96 11.57
CA ILE A 110 -7.25 -4.26 12.66
C ILE A 110 -7.33 -5.77 12.90
N VAL A 111 -7.50 -6.57 11.84
CA VAL A 111 -7.54 -8.04 11.96
C VAL A 111 -6.24 -8.58 12.56
N LEU A 112 -5.09 -8.05 12.14
CA LEU A 112 -3.80 -8.44 12.69
C LEU A 112 -3.65 -8.08 14.17
N SER A 113 -4.30 -7.01 14.62
CA SER A 113 -4.24 -6.52 16.00
C SER A 113 -5.16 -7.27 16.96
N ILE A 114 -6.06 -8.14 16.49
CA ILE A 114 -6.98 -8.88 17.37
C ILE A 114 -6.22 -10.04 18.03
N PRO A 115 -6.01 -9.99 19.36
CA PRO A 115 -5.37 -11.10 20.06
C PRO A 115 -6.27 -12.34 20.04
N GLY A 116 -5.69 -13.51 19.87
CA GLY A 116 -6.42 -14.78 19.91
C GLY A 116 -6.86 -15.34 18.56
N LEU A 117 -6.77 -14.60 17.45
CA LEU A 117 -7.02 -15.17 16.12
C LEU A 117 -5.92 -16.13 15.65
N GLY A 118 -4.72 -16.07 16.25
CA GLY A 118 -3.61 -16.96 15.93
C GLY A 118 -3.25 -17.01 14.44
N ILE A 119 -2.89 -18.20 13.95
CA ILE A 119 -2.49 -18.43 12.55
C ILE A 119 -3.58 -18.06 11.54
N PRO A 120 -4.88 -18.35 11.74
CA PRO A 120 -5.93 -17.93 10.80
C PRO A 120 -6.04 -16.40 10.66
N GLY A 121 -5.94 -15.66 11.76
CA GLY A 121 -5.96 -14.19 11.74
C GLY A 121 -4.76 -13.61 11.01
N TYR A 122 -3.59 -14.18 11.23
CA TYR A 122 -2.38 -13.83 10.48
C TYR A 122 -2.56 -14.07 8.98
N ALA A 123 -3.01 -15.26 8.57
CA ALA A 123 -3.20 -15.60 7.17
C ALA A 123 -4.21 -14.68 6.47
N LEU A 124 -5.33 -14.36 7.14
CA LEU A 124 -6.34 -13.44 6.65
C LEU A 124 -5.77 -12.03 6.47
N SER A 125 -5.05 -11.52 7.47
CA SER A 125 -4.41 -10.20 7.42
C SER A 125 -3.39 -10.13 6.30
N MET A 126 -2.55 -11.16 6.14
CA MET A 126 -1.57 -11.22 5.05
C MET A 126 -2.24 -11.24 3.68
N GLY A 127 -3.34 -11.98 3.52
CA GLY A 127 -4.14 -11.98 2.28
C GLY A 127 -4.71 -10.60 1.95
N LEU A 128 -5.25 -9.89 2.95
CA LEU A 128 -5.76 -8.53 2.78
C LEU A 128 -4.62 -7.53 2.46
N LEU A 129 -3.48 -7.65 3.11
CA LEU A 129 -2.30 -6.82 2.83
C LEU A 129 -1.76 -7.06 1.43
N LEU A 130 -1.68 -8.31 0.98
CA LEU A 130 -1.31 -8.66 -0.39
C LEU A 130 -2.29 -8.02 -1.38
N PHE A 131 -3.58 -8.19 -1.17
CA PHE A 131 -4.60 -7.62 -2.05
C PHE A 131 -4.53 -6.09 -2.11
N GLY A 132 -4.40 -5.42 -0.97
CA GLY A 132 -4.20 -3.97 -0.90
C GLY A 132 -2.93 -3.51 -1.62
N SER A 133 -1.82 -4.21 -1.42
CA SER A 133 -0.53 -3.90 -2.05
C SER A 133 -0.56 -4.08 -3.56
N MET A 134 -1.24 -5.14 -4.05
CA MET A 134 -1.43 -5.38 -5.48
C MET A 134 -2.06 -4.19 -6.18
N ILE A 135 -3.10 -3.61 -5.59
CA ILE A 135 -3.92 -2.60 -6.23
C ILE A 135 -3.27 -1.21 -6.15
N SER A 136 -2.53 -0.90 -5.08
CA SER A 136 -2.06 0.47 -4.82
C SER A 136 -0.62 0.75 -5.26
N GLY A 137 0.22 -0.28 -5.37
CA GLY A 137 1.66 -0.10 -5.53
C GLY A 137 2.04 0.81 -6.70
N ARG A 138 1.40 0.65 -7.84
CA ARG A 138 1.68 1.46 -9.04
C ARG A 138 0.73 2.63 -9.28
N ALA A 139 -0.41 2.67 -8.60
CA ALA A 139 -1.38 3.76 -8.78
C ALA A 139 -0.82 5.11 -8.29
N LEU A 140 0.00 5.12 -7.25
CA LEU A 140 0.69 6.31 -6.74
C LEU A 140 1.77 6.79 -7.72
N ASP A 141 2.56 5.87 -8.26
CA ASP A 141 3.63 6.21 -9.24
C ASP A 141 3.02 6.76 -10.53
N SER A 142 1.94 6.16 -11.01
CA SER A 142 1.20 6.62 -12.19
C SER A 142 0.60 8.01 -12.00
N LEU A 143 0.08 8.33 -10.80
CA LEU A 143 -0.44 9.66 -10.49
C LEU A 143 0.68 10.71 -10.47
N THR A 144 1.83 10.38 -9.90
CA THR A 144 2.99 11.27 -9.88
C THR A 144 3.45 11.59 -11.30
N GLY A 145 3.52 10.57 -12.17
CA GLY A 145 3.89 10.74 -13.57
C GLY A 145 2.91 11.60 -14.39
N LYS A 146 1.62 11.65 -13.99
CA LYS A 146 0.62 12.50 -14.66
C LYS A 146 0.65 13.97 -14.22
N MET A 147 1.38 14.30 -13.17
CA MET A 147 1.54 15.68 -12.68
C MET A 147 2.74 16.41 -13.28
N TYR A 148 3.60 15.70 -13.98
CA TYR A 148 4.71 16.20 -14.77
C TYR A 148 4.46 16.02 -16.27
#